data_4c10e6eb203e160421f24706cb5bfd0e
#
_entry.id   4c10e6eb203e160421f24706cb5bfd0e
#
_cell.length_a   1.000
_cell.length_b   1.000
_cell.length_c   1.000
_cell.angle_alpha   90.00
_cell.angle_beta   90.00
_cell.angle_gamma   90.00
#
_symmetry.space_group_name_H-M   'P 1'
#
loop_
_entity.id
_entity.type
_entity.pdbx_description
1 polymer ?
#
loop_
_entity_poly.entity_id
_entity_poly.type
_entity_poly.pdbx_seq_one_letter_code
_entity_poly.pdbx_strand_id
1 'polypeptide(L)'
;RPLAIVEAKRTSVSIEQGKQQAKLYADGMEAKYGVRPVVYVSNGYMTEVNDGLGYPWRPLLGFHTAEELELLIQRRGRADITDLRINDGITNREYQKRAIRSVCERFNKKHRRTLLVMATGTGKTRVAIGLSYHLIKSNRFRRILFLTDRRTLAEQAGDDFDDYKIENF
;
A
#
# COMPACT_ATOMS: atom_id res chain seq x y z
N ARG A 1 3.20 17.22 -18.16
CA ARG A 1 1.94 17.05 -17.38
C ARG A 1 2.20 17.28 -15.90
N PRO A 2 1.28 17.80 -15.11
CA PRO A 2 1.44 17.91 -13.67
C PRO A 2 1.39 16.52 -13.03
N LEU A 3 2.32 16.25 -12.10
CA LEU A 3 2.37 15.00 -11.34
C LEU A 3 1.58 15.11 -10.02
N ALA A 4 1.52 16.33 -9.47
CA ALA A 4 0.84 16.60 -8.21
C ALA A 4 0.17 17.98 -8.21
N ILE A 5 -0.80 18.13 -7.31
CA ILE A 5 -1.44 19.40 -6.93
C ILE A 5 -1.31 19.55 -5.42
N VAL A 6 -0.99 20.73 -4.97
CA VAL A 6 -0.96 21.09 -3.54
C VAL A 6 -1.96 22.21 -3.31
N GLU A 7 -2.98 21.95 -2.52
CA GLU A 7 -3.89 22.96 -2.00
C GLU A 7 -3.39 23.41 -0.63
N ALA A 8 -2.94 24.65 -0.56
CA ALA A 8 -2.41 25.24 0.66
C ALA A 8 -3.48 26.07 1.38
N LYS A 9 -3.67 25.82 2.67
CA LYS A 9 -4.54 26.60 3.54
C LYS A 9 -3.71 27.34 4.58
N ARG A 10 -4.27 28.42 5.13
CA ARG A 10 -3.66 29.11 6.28
C ARG A 10 -3.59 28.17 7.48
N THR A 11 -2.61 28.35 8.34
CA THR A 11 -2.39 27.51 9.54
C THR A 11 -3.59 27.49 10.51
N SER A 12 -4.38 28.54 10.50
CA SER A 12 -5.62 28.67 11.31
C SER A 12 -6.83 27.93 10.70
N VAL A 13 -6.69 27.37 9.48
CA VAL A 13 -7.79 26.75 8.74
C VAL A 13 -7.61 25.24 8.73
N SER A 14 -8.71 24.50 8.92
CA SER A 14 -8.69 23.04 8.79
C SER A 14 -8.41 22.61 7.36
N ILE A 15 -7.55 21.59 7.19
CA ILE A 15 -7.25 20.99 5.88
C ILE A 15 -8.49 20.36 5.22
N GLU A 16 -9.50 19.97 6.00
CA GLU A 16 -10.76 19.40 5.48
C GLU A 16 -11.43 20.33 4.45
N GLN A 17 -11.39 21.64 4.70
CA GLN A 17 -11.97 22.62 3.79
C GLN A 17 -11.26 22.69 2.43
N GLY A 18 -9.99 22.28 2.38
CA GLY A 18 -9.21 22.24 1.15
C GLY A 18 -9.46 21.01 0.28
N LYS A 19 -9.91 19.93 0.86
CA LYS A 19 -10.01 18.61 0.19
C LYS A 19 -10.92 18.63 -1.04
N GLN A 20 -12.09 19.28 -0.91
CA GLN A 20 -13.04 19.36 -2.02
C GLN A 20 -12.49 20.22 -3.16
N GLN A 21 -11.90 21.36 -2.85
CA GLN A 21 -11.30 22.25 -3.81
C GLN A 21 -10.13 21.58 -4.56
N ALA A 22 -9.26 20.90 -3.81
CA ALA A 22 -8.14 20.15 -4.38
C ALA A 22 -8.60 19.04 -5.34
N LYS A 23 -9.71 18.35 -5.01
CA LYS A 23 -10.30 17.35 -5.89
C LYS A 23 -10.80 17.97 -7.21
N LEU A 24 -11.52 19.09 -7.14
CA LEU A 24 -12.00 19.78 -8.35
C LEU A 24 -10.86 20.21 -9.26
N TYR A 25 -9.76 20.71 -8.71
CA TYR A 25 -8.58 21.01 -9.52
C TYR A 25 -7.97 19.77 -10.16
N ALA A 26 -7.93 18.65 -9.42
CA ALA A 26 -7.44 17.40 -9.96
C ALA A 26 -8.32 16.86 -11.08
N ASP A 27 -9.65 16.99 -10.97
CA ASP A 27 -10.62 16.61 -12.02
C ASP A 27 -10.39 17.45 -13.29
N GLY A 28 -10.19 18.77 -13.16
CA GLY A 28 -9.88 19.64 -14.27
C GLY A 28 -8.55 19.33 -14.96
N MET A 29 -7.52 18.96 -14.15
CA MET A 29 -6.22 18.54 -14.70
C MET A 29 -6.30 17.18 -15.39
N GLU A 30 -7.05 16.25 -14.85
CA GLU A 30 -7.29 14.95 -15.47
C GLU A 30 -8.00 15.10 -16.82
N ALA A 31 -9.03 15.94 -16.88
CA ALA A 31 -9.72 16.25 -18.13
C ALA A 31 -8.80 16.85 -19.20
N LYS A 32 -7.86 17.73 -18.77
CA LYS A 32 -6.94 18.40 -19.69
C LYS A 32 -5.77 17.53 -20.14
N TYR A 33 -5.20 16.71 -19.27
CA TYR A 33 -3.95 15.98 -19.52
C TYR A 33 -4.12 14.46 -19.62
N GLY A 34 -5.34 13.95 -19.44
CA GLY A 34 -5.65 12.50 -19.49
C GLY A 34 -5.13 11.70 -18.31
N VAL A 35 -4.52 12.35 -17.31
CA VAL A 35 -3.95 11.69 -16.13
C VAL A 35 -4.22 12.54 -14.91
N ARG A 36 -4.83 11.92 -13.90
CA ARG A 36 -5.10 12.55 -12.60
C ARG A 36 -3.80 12.78 -11.83
N PRO A 37 -3.47 13.98 -11.37
CA PRO A 37 -2.32 14.20 -10.49
C PRO A 37 -2.55 13.61 -9.10
N VAL A 38 -1.48 13.44 -8.32
CA VAL A 38 -1.55 13.16 -6.89
C VAL A 38 -1.97 14.44 -6.17
N VAL A 39 -2.86 14.34 -5.19
CA VAL A 39 -3.46 15.52 -4.55
C VAL A 39 -2.98 15.63 -3.12
N TYR A 40 -2.49 16.80 -2.75
CA TYR A 40 -2.11 17.16 -1.39
C TYR A 40 -2.99 18.32 -0.88
N VAL A 41 -3.25 18.29 0.40
CA VAL A 41 -3.82 19.42 1.15
C VAL A 41 -2.93 19.67 2.36
N SER A 42 -2.52 20.92 2.58
CA SER A 42 -1.64 21.28 3.70
C SER A 42 -2.05 22.61 4.31
N ASN A 43 -1.88 22.76 5.61
CA ASN A 43 -1.97 24.03 6.33
C ASN A 43 -0.66 24.40 7.04
N GLY A 44 0.44 23.75 6.67
CA GLY A 44 1.77 23.95 7.26
C GLY A 44 2.04 23.06 8.48
N TYR A 45 1.03 22.72 9.28
CA TYR A 45 1.18 21.78 10.41
C TYR A 45 0.82 20.35 10.03
N MET A 46 -0.20 20.21 9.22
CA MET A 46 -0.69 18.92 8.75
C MET A 46 -0.67 18.88 7.23
N THR A 47 -0.22 17.78 6.68
CA THR A 47 -0.29 17.49 5.25
C THR A 47 -0.96 16.15 5.06
N GLU A 48 -1.94 16.11 4.19
CA GLU A 48 -2.57 14.86 3.76
C GLU A 48 -2.48 14.69 2.25
N VAL A 49 -2.45 13.44 1.83
CA VAL A 49 -2.37 13.05 0.42
C VAL A 49 -3.54 12.14 0.03
N ASN A 50 -4.03 12.36 -1.19
CA ASN A 50 -4.85 11.44 -1.93
C ASN A 50 -4.09 11.02 -3.19
N ASP A 51 -3.67 9.76 -3.26
CA ASP A 51 -2.83 9.22 -4.32
C ASP A 51 -3.62 8.76 -5.56
N GLY A 52 -4.95 8.84 -5.52
CA GLY A 52 -5.81 8.40 -6.62
C GLY A 52 -5.92 6.88 -6.77
N LEU A 53 -5.37 6.10 -5.83
CA LEU A 53 -5.48 4.64 -5.79
C LEU A 53 -6.82 4.16 -5.17
N GLY A 54 -7.72 5.09 -4.83
CA GLY A 54 -9.00 4.83 -4.19
C GLY A 54 -8.92 4.61 -2.67
N TYR A 55 -7.76 4.89 -2.06
CA TYR A 55 -7.62 4.91 -0.62
C TYR A 55 -8.14 6.22 -0.01
N PRO A 56 -8.56 6.22 1.27
CA PRO A 56 -8.87 7.45 2.00
C PRO A 56 -7.67 8.40 2.05
N TRP A 57 -7.94 9.68 2.30
CA TRP A 57 -6.91 10.65 2.64
C TRP A 57 -6.05 10.14 3.78
N ARG A 58 -4.74 10.36 3.70
CA ARG A 58 -3.78 9.91 4.71
C ARG A 58 -2.80 11.02 5.08
N PRO A 59 -2.43 11.13 6.35
CA PRO A 59 -1.40 12.05 6.79
C PRO A 59 -0.04 11.67 6.19
N LEU A 60 0.77 12.69 5.91
CA LEU A 60 2.11 12.55 5.37
C LEU A 60 3.03 13.54 6.05
N LEU A 61 4.27 13.12 6.37
CA LEU A 61 5.27 13.98 7.01
C LEU A 61 6.05 14.85 6.01
N GLY A 62 5.99 14.53 4.72
CA GLY A 62 6.67 15.25 3.65
C GLY A 62 6.04 14.96 2.29
N PHE A 63 6.47 15.65 1.25
CA PHE A 63 6.00 15.45 -0.11
C PHE A 63 6.82 14.35 -0.80
N HIS A 64 6.18 13.64 -1.72
CA HIS A 64 6.85 12.65 -2.56
C HIS A 64 7.77 13.35 -3.57
N THR A 65 8.86 12.69 -3.93
CA THR A 65 9.72 13.10 -5.03
C THR A 65 9.00 12.92 -6.39
N ALA A 66 9.53 13.51 -7.46
CA ALA A 66 8.97 13.35 -8.80
C ALA A 66 8.90 11.88 -9.23
N GLU A 67 9.94 11.08 -8.94
CA GLU A 67 9.99 9.65 -9.24
C GLU A 67 8.93 8.85 -8.46
N GLU A 68 8.73 9.18 -7.19
CA GLU A 68 7.70 8.55 -6.36
C GLU A 68 6.29 8.88 -6.87
N LEU A 69 6.06 10.13 -7.31
CA LEU A 69 4.79 10.55 -7.89
C LEU A 69 4.48 9.79 -9.20
N GLU A 70 5.46 9.62 -10.06
CA GLU A 70 5.30 8.82 -11.28
C GLU A 70 4.96 7.37 -10.95
N LEU A 71 5.64 6.77 -9.97
CA LEU A 71 5.34 5.43 -9.50
C LEU A 71 3.93 5.30 -8.92
N LEU A 72 3.46 6.30 -8.16
CA LEU A 72 2.08 6.32 -7.63
C LEU A 72 1.06 6.36 -8.76
N ILE A 73 1.31 7.18 -9.79
CA ILE A 73 0.43 7.28 -10.96
C ILE A 73 0.40 5.96 -11.75
N GLN A 74 1.57 5.37 -12.02
CA GLN A 74 1.67 4.08 -12.72
C GLN A 74 0.96 2.94 -11.97
N ARG A 75 0.95 2.98 -10.63
CA ARG A 75 0.28 1.97 -9.81
C ARG A 75 -1.23 1.95 -9.94
N ARG A 76 -1.86 2.99 -10.47
CA ARG A 76 -3.32 3.07 -10.61
C ARG A 76 -3.89 2.07 -11.61
N GLY A 77 -3.12 1.69 -12.64
CA GLY A 77 -3.51 0.74 -13.69
C GLY A 77 -3.17 -0.73 -13.38
N ARG A 78 -2.82 -1.10 -12.14
CA ARG A 78 -2.39 -2.46 -11.82
C ARG A 78 -3.53 -3.44 -11.64
N ALA A 79 -3.25 -4.70 -12.03
CA ALA A 79 -4.16 -5.83 -11.90
C ALA A 79 -4.60 -6.09 -10.45
N ASP A 80 -5.72 -6.78 -10.32
CA ASP A 80 -6.27 -7.23 -9.05
C ASP A 80 -5.32 -8.24 -8.39
N ILE A 81 -5.02 -8.07 -7.10
CA ILE A 81 -4.12 -8.97 -6.36
C ILE A 81 -4.77 -10.30 -6.02
N THR A 82 -6.08 -10.45 -6.20
CA THR A 82 -6.79 -11.71 -5.99
C THR A 82 -6.70 -12.66 -7.17
N ASP A 83 -6.32 -12.18 -8.35
CA ASP A 83 -6.24 -12.98 -9.59
C ASP A 83 -5.02 -13.90 -9.63
N LEU A 84 -4.01 -13.63 -8.80
CA LEU A 84 -2.82 -14.46 -8.75
C LEU A 84 -3.01 -15.72 -7.91
N ARG A 85 -2.54 -16.85 -8.43
CA ARG A 85 -2.50 -18.10 -7.67
C ARG A 85 -1.54 -17.98 -6.48
N ILE A 86 -2.02 -18.37 -5.29
CA ILE A 86 -1.20 -18.44 -4.08
C ILE A 86 -0.18 -19.58 -4.24
N ASN A 87 1.07 -19.34 -3.84
CA ASN A 87 2.15 -20.31 -3.95
C ASN A 87 1.95 -21.46 -2.93
N ASP A 88 1.64 -22.65 -3.45
CA ASP A 88 1.43 -23.86 -2.66
C ASP A 88 2.70 -24.36 -1.95
N GLY A 89 3.88 -24.04 -2.49
CA GLY A 89 5.17 -24.37 -1.88
C GLY A 89 5.40 -23.62 -0.56
N ILE A 90 4.91 -22.38 -0.47
CA ILE A 90 5.03 -21.56 0.73
C ILE A 90 3.86 -21.84 1.69
N THR A 91 2.62 -21.83 1.21
CA THR A 91 1.40 -21.99 2.02
C THR A 91 0.57 -23.14 1.46
N ASN A 92 0.74 -24.32 2.04
CA ASN A 92 0.08 -25.54 1.58
C ASN A 92 -1.26 -25.86 2.29
N ARG A 93 -1.55 -25.20 3.42
CA ARG A 93 -2.78 -25.45 4.18
C ARG A 93 -3.89 -24.47 3.76
N GLU A 94 -5.10 -24.98 3.58
CA GLU A 94 -6.21 -24.17 3.05
C GLU A 94 -6.57 -22.97 3.92
N TYR A 95 -6.48 -23.08 5.25
CA TYR A 95 -6.72 -21.94 6.13
C TYR A 95 -5.67 -20.81 5.98
N GLN A 96 -4.41 -21.14 5.65
CA GLN A 96 -3.35 -20.17 5.36
C GLN A 96 -3.66 -19.43 4.05
N LYS A 97 -4.04 -20.16 3.02
CA LYS A 97 -4.45 -19.57 1.74
C LYS A 97 -5.68 -18.67 1.91
N ARG A 98 -6.65 -19.10 2.71
CA ARG A 98 -7.84 -18.30 3.03
C ARG A 98 -7.47 -17.00 3.74
N ALA A 99 -6.52 -17.05 4.69
CA ALA A 99 -6.01 -15.86 5.35
C ALA A 99 -5.38 -14.87 4.35
N ILE A 100 -4.54 -15.36 3.44
CA ILE A 100 -3.92 -14.52 2.39
C ILE A 100 -4.99 -13.92 1.48
N ARG A 101 -5.95 -14.71 0.99
CA ARG A 101 -7.07 -14.21 0.16
C ARG A 101 -7.85 -13.10 0.86
N SER A 102 -8.19 -13.30 2.14
CA SER A 102 -8.92 -12.30 2.93
C SER A 102 -8.16 -10.99 3.06
N VAL A 103 -6.82 -11.02 3.21
CA VAL A 103 -5.99 -9.81 3.23
C VAL A 103 -6.01 -9.14 1.85
N CYS A 104 -5.84 -9.90 0.77
CA CYS A 104 -5.84 -9.38 -0.59
C CYS A 104 -7.18 -8.73 -0.95
N GLU A 105 -8.30 -9.35 -0.60
CA GLU A 105 -9.64 -8.80 -0.77
C GLU A 105 -9.82 -7.47 -0.01
N ARG A 106 -9.31 -7.39 1.23
CA ARG A 106 -9.33 -6.15 2.01
C ARG A 106 -8.52 -5.04 1.33
N PHE A 107 -7.35 -5.37 0.80
CA PHE A 107 -6.53 -4.40 0.07
C PHE A 107 -7.16 -3.96 -1.25
N ASN A 108 -7.86 -4.85 -1.95
CA ASN A 108 -8.63 -4.49 -3.14
C ASN A 108 -9.80 -3.55 -2.81
N LYS A 109 -10.46 -3.76 -1.66
CA LYS A 109 -11.47 -2.84 -1.11
C LYS A 109 -10.86 -1.55 -0.53
N LYS A 110 -9.56 -1.29 -0.76
CA LYS A 110 -8.83 -0.08 -0.36
C LYS A 110 -8.70 0.11 1.16
N HIS A 111 -8.82 -0.96 1.93
CA HIS A 111 -8.44 -0.92 3.33
C HIS A 111 -6.91 -0.94 3.46
N ARG A 112 -6.37 -0.12 4.37
CA ARG A 112 -4.93 -0.02 4.61
C ARG A 112 -4.43 -0.89 5.75
N ARG A 113 -5.33 -1.39 6.55
CA ARG A 113 -5.03 -2.18 7.75
C ARG A 113 -5.86 -3.44 7.75
N THR A 114 -5.23 -4.51 8.17
CA THR A 114 -5.86 -5.81 8.35
C THR A 114 -5.26 -6.47 9.59
N LEU A 115 -6.08 -7.17 10.35
CA LEU A 115 -5.66 -7.99 11.48
C LEU A 115 -5.94 -9.45 11.16
N LEU A 116 -4.91 -10.29 11.25
CA LEU A 116 -5.03 -11.75 11.23
C LEU A 116 -4.77 -12.30 12.63
N VAL A 117 -5.76 -12.99 13.18
CA VAL A 117 -5.63 -13.69 14.47
C VAL A 117 -5.46 -15.17 14.20
N MET A 118 -4.31 -15.71 14.59
CA MET A 118 -3.94 -17.10 14.36
C MET A 118 -3.33 -17.70 15.62
N ALA A 119 -3.72 -18.93 15.97
CA ALA A 119 -3.19 -19.64 17.12
C ALA A 119 -1.69 -19.94 17.00
N THR A 120 -1.03 -20.23 18.10
CA THR A 120 0.37 -20.66 18.11
C THR A 120 0.53 -21.97 17.35
N GLY A 121 1.63 -22.14 16.61
CA GLY A 121 1.89 -23.37 15.83
C GLY A 121 1.11 -23.48 14.50
N THR A 122 0.25 -22.52 14.15
CA THR A 122 -0.51 -22.57 12.88
C THR A 122 0.27 -22.03 11.67
N GLY A 123 1.54 -21.62 11.86
CA GLY A 123 2.38 -21.10 10.79
C GLY A 123 2.12 -19.63 10.44
N LYS A 124 2.00 -18.77 11.45
CA LYS A 124 1.85 -17.31 11.26
C LYS A 124 2.95 -16.73 10.37
N THR A 125 4.21 -17.09 10.65
CA THR A 125 5.37 -16.65 9.85
C THR A 125 5.23 -17.10 8.39
N ARG A 126 4.84 -18.36 8.17
CA ARG A 126 4.62 -18.90 6.82
C ARG A 126 3.51 -18.15 6.06
N VAL A 127 2.44 -17.75 6.74
CA VAL A 127 1.39 -16.90 6.15
C VAL A 127 1.93 -15.51 5.81
N ALA A 128 2.75 -14.92 6.68
CA ALA A 128 3.37 -13.62 6.41
C ALA A 128 4.31 -13.69 5.20
N ILE A 129 5.14 -14.74 5.09
CA ILE A 129 6.03 -14.99 3.94
C ILE A 129 5.21 -15.20 2.67
N GLY A 130 4.21 -16.06 2.69
CA GLY A 130 3.34 -16.34 1.54
C GLY A 130 2.58 -15.10 1.08
N LEU A 131 2.11 -14.27 2.00
CA LEU A 131 1.49 -12.98 1.69
C LEU A 131 2.50 -12.02 1.05
N SER A 132 3.70 -11.90 1.63
CA SER A 132 4.77 -11.05 1.10
C SER A 132 5.14 -11.44 -0.33
N TYR A 133 5.36 -12.72 -0.57
CA TYR A 133 5.60 -13.26 -1.91
C TYR A 133 4.49 -12.89 -2.88
N HIS A 134 3.23 -13.10 -2.49
CA HIS A 134 2.06 -12.83 -3.31
C HIS A 134 1.94 -11.33 -3.65
N LEU A 135 2.18 -10.45 -2.68
CA LEU A 135 2.12 -9.00 -2.86
C LEU A 135 3.24 -8.46 -3.77
N ILE A 136 4.44 -9.04 -3.72
CA ILE A 136 5.55 -8.68 -4.61
C ILE A 136 5.31 -9.21 -6.03
N LYS A 137 4.91 -10.46 -6.18
CA LYS A 137 4.58 -11.06 -7.48
C LYS A 137 3.44 -10.34 -8.19
N SER A 138 2.49 -9.77 -7.44
CA SER A 138 1.45 -8.90 -8.00
C SER A 138 1.99 -7.58 -8.54
N ASN A 139 3.27 -7.29 -8.35
CA ASN A 139 3.89 -6.01 -8.71
C ASN A 139 3.25 -4.78 -8.03
N ARG A 140 2.45 -5.01 -6.99
CA ARG A 140 1.72 -3.95 -6.27
C ARG A 140 2.57 -3.31 -5.19
N PHE A 141 3.46 -4.09 -4.59
CA PHE A 141 4.41 -3.65 -3.58
C PHE A 141 5.81 -4.06 -4.00
N ARG A 142 6.77 -3.16 -3.85
CA ARG A 142 8.19 -3.41 -4.17
C ARG A 142 9.01 -3.71 -2.92
N ARG A 143 8.58 -3.21 -1.78
CA ARG A 143 9.27 -3.36 -0.49
C ARG A 143 8.25 -3.71 0.57
N ILE A 144 8.59 -4.67 1.41
CA ILE A 144 7.80 -5.10 2.56
C ILE A 144 8.70 -5.02 3.78
N LEU A 145 8.23 -4.38 4.85
CA LEU A 145 8.91 -4.33 6.13
C LEU A 145 8.26 -5.35 7.07
N PHE A 146 9.03 -6.35 7.48
CA PHE A 146 8.62 -7.32 8.49
C PHE A 146 9.12 -6.86 9.86
N LEU A 147 8.20 -6.65 10.81
CA LEU A 147 8.51 -6.20 12.17
C LEU A 147 8.11 -7.27 13.18
N THR A 148 8.98 -7.51 14.13
CA THR A 148 8.76 -8.43 15.25
C THR A 148 9.33 -7.83 16.54
N ASP A 149 8.83 -8.25 17.68
CA ASP A 149 9.24 -7.79 19.00
C ASP A 149 10.53 -8.44 19.52
N ARG A 150 10.96 -9.55 18.90
CA ARG A 150 12.12 -10.33 19.34
C ARG A 150 13.10 -10.56 18.20
N ARG A 151 14.39 -10.33 18.49
CA ARG A 151 15.50 -10.52 17.55
C ARG A 151 15.57 -11.95 17.01
N THR A 152 15.42 -12.95 17.87
CA THR A 152 15.41 -14.36 17.47
C THR A 152 14.30 -14.71 16.47
N LEU A 153 13.12 -14.08 16.60
CA LEU A 153 12.04 -14.25 15.64
C LEU A 153 12.33 -13.56 14.31
N ALA A 154 13.05 -12.43 14.34
CA ALA A 154 13.49 -11.77 13.12
C ALA A 154 14.51 -12.61 12.35
N GLU A 155 15.50 -13.20 13.05
CA GLU A 155 16.50 -14.09 12.48
C GLU A 155 15.84 -15.34 11.87
N GLN A 156 14.98 -16.03 12.61
CA GLN A 156 14.21 -17.18 12.09
C GLN A 156 13.34 -16.82 10.88
N ALA A 157 12.70 -15.67 10.90
CA ALA A 157 11.93 -15.23 9.75
C ALA A 157 12.83 -14.93 8.54
N GLY A 158 14.03 -14.36 8.75
CA GLY A 158 15.03 -14.17 7.70
C GLY A 158 15.41 -15.48 7.04
N ASP A 159 15.80 -16.49 7.84
CA ASP A 159 16.14 -17.82 7.35
C ASP A 159 14.97 -18.47 6.57
N ASP A 160 13.73 -18.35 7.10
CA ASP A 160 12.53 -18.82 6.42
C ASP A 160 12.30 -18.09 5.06
N PHE A 161 12.59 -16.78 4.98
CA PHE A 161 12.49 -16.04 3.71
C PHE A 161 13.53 -16.51 2.70
N ASP A 162 14.76 -16.77 3.13
CA ASP A 162 15.85 -17.26 2.29
C ASP A 162 15.59 -18.67 1.76
N ASP A 163 15.05 -19.56 2.61
CA ASP A 163 14.68 -20.93 2.24
C ASP A 163 13.65 -20.98 1.08
N TYR A 164 12.73 -20.01 1.06
CA TYR A 164 11.74 -19.93 -0.03
C TYR A 164 12.25 -19.21 -1.27
N LYS A 165 13.56 -18.86 -1.33
CA LYS A 165 14.20 -18.19 -2.48
C LYS A 165 13.34 -17.06 -3.03
N ILE A 166 12.85 -16.22 -2.13
CA ILE A 166 12.12 -15.03 -2.54
C ILE A 166 13.20 -14.03 -3.00
N GLU A 167 13.68 -14.24 -4.23
CA GLU A 167 14.70 -13.41 -4.84
C GLU A 167 14.22 -11.95 -4.87
N ASN A 168 15.11 -11.04 -4.43
CA ASN A 168 14.94 -9.59 -4.43
C ASN A 168 14.04 -9.01 -3.32
N PHE A 169 14.42 -9.23 -2.07
CA PHE A 169 14.01 -8.38 -0.95
C PHE A 169 15.04 -7.31 -0.61
#